data_21eadca86540333053c8f758e9a20720
#
_entry.id   21eadca86540333053c8f758e9a20720
#
_cell.length_a   1.000
_cell.length_b   1.000
_cell.length_c   1.000
_cell.angle_alpha   90.00
_cell.angle_beta   90.00
_cell.angle_gamma   90.00
#
_symmetry.space_group_name_H-M   'P 1'
#
loop_
_entity.id
_entity.type
_entity.pdbx_description
1 polymer ?
#
loop_
_entity_poly.entity_id
_entity_poly.type
_entity_poly.pdbx_seq_one_letter_code
_entity_poly.pdbx_strand_id
1 'polypeptide(L)'
;NDRLVKEGGLYPFELGNRMKVSNYFIEKRKNQWKIGCLFEEPQLNRNQILIQEKNNEYPMDFPEYRRSPRVNPIIHSGKIIINQPPQPIRLPKNSLIRAIVPALGMFTLTALSSIWTKGNPVMMLGMGGFSLLTAATTMSQYFEEKKDTKEQEKNRIQDYEAYLLKQVSDLEKYYKEETSILHYNQPSISTITELIAKYDSRIYERMDYNEDFLQVSLGLGDRLSQLELQTNFDEQS
;
A
#
# COMPACT_ATOMS: atom_id res chain seq x y z
N ASN A 1 -18.13 38.40 -8.75
CA ASN A 1 -16.76 38.16 -8.23
C ASN A 1 -16.32 36.76 -8.65
N ASP A 2 -15.67 36.70 -9.81
CA ASP A 2 -15.11 35.46 -10.31
C ASP A 2 -13.84 35.14 -9.52
N ARG A 3 -13.86 34.04 -8.79
CA ARG A 3 -12.67 33.53 -8.10
C ARG A 3 -12.07 32.38 -8.90
N LEU A 4 -10.77 32.49 -9.18
CA LEU A 4 -10.00 31.37 -9.74
C LEU A 4 -9.83 30.29 -8.68
N VAL A 5 -10.24 29.08 -9.02
CA VAL A 5 -10.11 27.91 -8.17
C VAL A 5 -8.79 27.21 -8.50
N LYS A 6 -7.94 26.97 -7.51
CA LYS A 6 -6.69 26.23 -7.71
C LYS A 6 -6.98 24.74 -7.82
N GLU A 7 -6.24 24.08 -8.68
CA GLU A 7 -6.29 22.63 -8.85
C GLU A 7 -5.98 21.92 -7.51
N GLY A 8 -6.81 20.91 -7.16
CA GLY A 8 -6.67 20.16 -5.90
C GLY A 8 -7.27 20.82 -4.65
N GLY A 9 -7.83 22.02 -4.75
CA GLY A 9 -8.50 22.67 -3.63
C GLY A 9 -9.94 22.18 -3.40
N LEU A 10 -10.32 21.98 -2.13
CA LEU A 10 -11.71 21.73 -1.75
C LEU A 10 -12.41 23.07 -1.52
N TYR A 11 -13.48 23.32 -2.26
CA TYR A 11 -14.26 24.56 -2.16
C TYR A 11 -15.71 24.24 -1.83
N PRO A 12 -16.34 24.97 -0.91
CA PRO A 12 -17.75 24.82 -0.61
C PRO A 12 -18.59 25.25 -1.84
N PHE A 13 -19.46 24.37 -2.29
CA PHE A 13 -20.32 24.63 -3.44
C PHE A 13 -21.77 24.82 -2.97
N GLU A 14 -22.17 26.06 -2.80
CA GLU A 14 -23.50 26.44 -2.30
C GLU A 14 -24.55 26.46 -3.41
N LEU A 15 -25.81 26.49 -3.00
CA LEU A 15 -26.94 26.62 -3.92
C LEU A 15 -26.85 27.94 -4.72
N GLY A 16 -26.96 27.83 -6.04
CA GLY A 16 -26.87 28.97 -6.96
C GLY A 16 -25.43 29.31 -7.40
N ASN A 17 -24.40 28.70 -6.81
CA ASN A 17 -23.05 28.88 -7.28
C ASN A 17 -22.85 28.19 -8.64
N ARG A 18 -22.10 28.86 -9.51
CA ARG A 18 -21.74 28.34 -10.82
C ARG A 18 -20.22 28.21 -10.90
N MET A 19 -19.76 27.05 -11.26
CA MET A 19 -18.34 26.77 -11.51
C MET A 19 -18.12 26.57 -13.01
N LYS A 20 -17.08 27.21 -13.55
CA LYS A 20 -16.64 27.02 -14.92
C LYS A 20 -15.43 26.09 -14.93
N VAL A 21 -15.51 25.02 -15.68
CA VAL A 21 -14.40 24.08 -15.89
C VAL A 21 -14.22 23.94 -17.40
N SER A 22 -13.15 24.52 -17.94
CA SER A 22 -12.93 24.58 -19.39
C SER A 22 -14.14 25.20 -20.10
N ASN A 23 -14.76 24.47 -21.01
CA ASN A 23 -15.91 24.91 -21.79
C ASN A 23 -17.27 24.53 -21.18
N TYR A 24 -17.26 24.00 -19.97
CA TYR A 24 -18.45 23.60 -19.26
C TYR A 24 -18.72 24.48 -18.05
N PHE A 25 -19.98 24.63 -17.69
CA PHE A 25 -20.36 25.18 -16.41
C PHE A 25 -21.24 24.21 -15.64
N ILE A 26 -21.06 24.19 -14.34
CA ILE A 26 -21.80 23.37 -13.39
C ILE A 26 -22.47 24.31 -12.41
N GLU A 27 -23.78 24.19 -12.26
CA GLU A 27 -24.62 24.98 -11.34
C GLU A 27 -25.39 24.05 -10.43
N LYS A 28 -25.32 24.25 -9.13
CA LYS A 28 -26.07 23.48 -8.14
C LYS A 28 -27.44 24.10 -7.91
N ARG A 29 -28.51 23.36 -8.18
CA ARG A 29 -29.88 23.70 -7.85
C ARG A 29 -30.42 22.83 -6.72
N LYS A 30 -31.54 23.20 -6.11
CA LYS A 30 -32.09 22.53 -4.91
C LYS A 30 -32.05 20.99 -4.95
N ASN A 31 -32.40 20.38 -6.07
CA ASN A 31 -32.43 18.91 -6.23
C ASN A 31 -31.73 18.40 -7.49
N GLN A 32 -31.02 19.26 -8.22
CA GLN A 32 -30.43 18.89 -9.51
C GLN A 32 -29.13 19.65 -9.75
N TRP A 33 -28.28 19.05 -10.52
CA TRP A 33 -27.09 19.68 -11.06
C TRP A 33 -27.37 20.06 -12.52
N LYS A 34 -27.22 21.33 -12.86
CA LYS A 34 -27.27 21.78 -14.24
C LYS A 34 -25.86 21.84 -14.79
N ILE A 35 -25.60 21.04 -15.81
CA ILE A 35 -24.36 21.06 -16.57
C ILE A 35 -24.66 21.64 -17.92
N GLY A 36 -23.94 22.67 -18.33
CA GLY A 36 -24.08 23.30 -19.63
C GLY A 36 -22.72 23.49 -20.28
N CYS A 37 -22.70 23.57 -21.59
CA CYS A 37 -21.56 23.88 -22.40
C CYS A 37 -21.52 25.37 -22.72
N LEU A 38 -20.35 25.98 -22.67
CA LEU A 38 -20.12 27.39 -23.00
C LEU A 38 -19.77 27.61 -24.48
N PHE A 39 -19.80 26.57 -25.29
CA PHE A 39 -19.74 26.81 -26.73
C PHE A 39 -20.94 27.67 -27.11
N GLU A 40 -20.68 28.77 -27.79
CA GLU A 40 -21.72 29.31 -28.67
C GLU A 40 -22.17 28.12 -29.49
N GLU A 41 -23.40 27.65 -29.25
CA GLU A 41 -24.01 26.67 -30.14
C GLU A 41 -23.76 27.22 -31.54
N PRO A 42 -23.03 26.54 -32.44
CA PRO A 42 -23.16 26.83 -33.84
C PRO A 42 -24.67 26.77 -34.01
N GLN A 43 -25.29 27.84 -34.50
CA GLN A 43 -26.75 27.93 -34.61
C GLN A 43 -27.21 26.69 -35.38
N LEU A 44 -27.33 25.59 -34.70
CA LEU A 44 -27.93 24.36 -35.15
C LEU A 44 -29.36 24.78 -35.41
N ASN A 45 -29.59 25.03 -36.69
CA ASN A 45 -30.87 25.44 -37.20
C ASN A 45 -31.90 24.49 -36.55
N ARG A 46 -32.76 25.01 -35.65
CA ARG A 46 -33.74 24.18 -34.92
C ARG A 46 -34.53 23.30 -35.88
N ASN A 47 -34.68 23.75 -37.13
CA ASN A 47 -35.28 22.99 -38.20
C ASN A 47 -34.50 21.76 -38.65
N GLN A 48 -33.17 21.73 -38.51
CA GLN A 48 -32.39 20.53 -38.81
C GLN A 48 -32.49 19.47 -37.72
N ILE A 49 -32.63 19.88 -36.43
CA ILE A 49 -32.89 18.95 -35.34
C ILE A 49 -34.31 18.35 -35.47
N LEU A 50 -35.28 19.15 -35.82
CA LEU A 50 -36.64 18.67 -36.06
C LEU A 50 -36.79 17.77 -37.30
N ILE A 51 -35.96 18.01 -38.33
CA ILE A 51 -35.92 17.16 -39.53
C ILE A 51 -35.22 15.83 -39.22
N GLN A 52 -34.19 15.82 -38.36
CA GLN A 52 -33.58 14.58 -37.90
C GLN A 52 -34.47 13.75 -36.97
N GLU A 53 -35.25 14.40 -36.10
CA GLU A 53 -36.26 13.69 -35.29
C GLU A 53 -37.38 13.09 -36.14
N LYS A 54 -37.74 13.75 -37.25
CA LYS A 54 -38.84 13.30 -38.11
C LYS A 54 -38.43 12.22 -39.12
N ASN A 55 -37.13 12.13 -39.44
CA ASN A 55 -36.59 11.10 -40.33
C ASN A 55 -36.06 9.85 -39.59
N ASN A 56 -36.09 9.87 -38.25
CA ASN A 56 -35.75 8.71 -37.44
C ASN A 56 -36.99 7.84 -37.13
N GLU A 57 -37.87 7.65 -38.07
CA GLU A 57 -38.73 6.46 -38.09
C GLU A 57 -37.85 5.24 -38.41
N TYR A 58 -36.96 4.88 -37.50
CA TYR A 58 -36.42 3.52 -37.47
C TYR A 58 -37.62 2.59 -37.30
N PRO A 59 -37.73 1.51 -38.11
CA PRO A 59 -38.75 0.50 -37.89
C PRO A 59 -38.75 0.13 -36.42
N MET A 60 -39.94 0.10 -35.79
CA MET A 60 -40.10 -0.13 -34.34
C MET A 60 -39.50 -1.45 -33.82
N ASP A 61 -38.91 -2.25 -34.71
CA ASP A 61 -38.32 -3.56 -34.41
C ASP A 61 -36.84 -3.53 -34.01
N PHE A 62 -36.17 -2.36 -34.06
CA PHE A 62 -34.80 -2.25 -33.64
C PHE A 62 -34.73 -1.67 -32.22
N PRO A 63 -34.11 -2.41 -31.28
CA PRO A 63 -33.88 -1.90 -29.93
C PRO A 63 -33.01 -0.65 -29.98
N GLU A 64 -33.36 0.39 -29.21
CA GLU A 64 -32.56 1.58 -29.06
C GLU A 64 -31.20 1.18 -28.47
N TYR A 65 -30.11 1.43 -29.20
CA TYR A 65 -28.77 1.20 -28.71
C TYR A 65 -28.26 2.44 -27.96
N ARG A 66 -27.97 2.27 -26.67
CA ARG A 66 -27.37 3.30 -25.82
C ARG A 66 -25.91 3.02 -25.60
N ARG A 67 -25.05 3.79 -26.27
CA ARG A 67 -23.62 3.68 -26.14
C ARG A 67 -23.13 4.13 -24.76
N SER A 68 -22.21 3.37 -24.16
CA SER A 68 -21.45 3.79 -22.97
C SER A 68 -20.36 4.79 -23.35
N PRO A 69 -20.10 5.82 -22.53
CA PRO A 69 -18.91 6.64 -22.69
C PRO A 69 -17.66 5.79 -22.49
N ARG A 70 -16.58 6.11 -23.21
CA ARG A 70 -15.29 5.46 -22.99
C ARG A 70 -14.76 5.77 -21.60
N VAL A 71 -14.63 4.77 -20.77
CA VAL A 71 -13.93 4.81 -19.49
C VAL A 71 -12.60 4.12 -19.67
N ASN A 72 -11.50 4.85 -19.47
CA ASN A 72 -10.15 4.32 -19.55
C ASN A 72 -9.53 4.33 -18.14
N PRO A 73 -9.68 3.25 -17.36
CA PRO A 73 -9.08 3.19 -16.03
C PRO A 73 -7.56 3.20 -16.15
N ILE A 74 -6.94 4.02 -15.30
CA ILE A 74 -5.50 4.23 -15.28
C ILE A 74 -4.85 3.19 -14.39
N ILE A 75 -3.75 2.60 -14.86
CA ILE A 75 -2.94 1.69 -14.07
C ILE A 75 -2.16 2.50 -13.05
N HIS A 76 -2.22 2.09 -11.78
CA HIS A 76 -1.45 2.73 -10.74
C HIS A 76 0.05 2.46 -10.96
N SER A 77 0.80 3.53 -11.12
CA SER A 77 2.26 3.50 -11.13
C SER A 77 2.78 3.95 -9.77
N GLY A 78 3.81 3.29 -9.27
CA GLY A 78 4.39 3.66 -7.97
C GLY A 78 5.62 2.84 -7.63
N LYS A 79 6.20 3.17 -6.47
CA LYS A 79 7.34 2.45 -5.91
C LYS A 79 6.93 1.82 -4.59
N ILE A 80 7.17 0.54 -4.46
CA ILE A 80 6.98 -0.18 -3.20
C ILE A 80 8.35 -0.40 -2.59
N ILE A 81 8.55 0.14 -1.40
CA ILE A 81 9.80 0.04 -0.66
C ILE A 81 9.69 -1.14 0.31
N ILE A 82 10.55 -2.13 0.14
CA ILE A 82 10.68 -3.24 1.08
C ILE A 82 11.77 -2.88 2.09
N ASN A 83 11.36 -2.77 3.35
CA ASN A 83 12.27 -2.45 4.43
C ASN A 83 13.19 -3.62 4.76
N GLN A 84 14.41 -3.30 5.21
CA GLN A 84 15.36 -4.29 5.70
C GLN A 84 14.85 -5.00 6.96
N PRO A 85 15.27 -6.26 7.20
CA PRO A 85 14.98 -6.91 8.44
C PRO A 85 15.61 -6.14 9.60
N PRO A 86 14.93 -6.01 10.75
CA PRO A 86 15.50 -5.39 11.94
C PRO A 86 16.79 -6.11 12.34
N GLN A 87 17.73 -5.36 12.93
CA GLN A 87 19.02 -5.94 13.31
C GLN A 87 18.84 -7.10 14.31
N PRO A 88 19.68 -8.17 14.19
CA PRO A 88 19.60 -9.31 15.08
C PRO A 88 19.95 -8.92 16.53
N ILE A 89 19.15 -9.39 17.47
CA ILE A 89 19.37 -9.16 18.89
C ILE A 89 20.48 -10.11 19.35
N ARG A 90 21.61 -9.55 19.78
CA ARG A 90 22.77 -10.33 20.21
C ARG A 90 23.01 -10.14 21.69
N LEU A 91 23.20 -11.22 22.40
CA LEU A 91 23.74 -11.15 23.75
C LEU A 91 25.17 -10.56 23.72
N PRO A 92 25.54 -9.68 24.66
CA PRO A 92 26.90 -9.17 24.76
C PRO A 92 27.87 -10.34 24.98
N LYS A 93 28.92 -10.35 24.16
CA LYS A 93 29.98 -11.38 24.18
C LYS A 93 30.59 -11.47 25.54
N ASN A 94 30.62 -11.91 26.49
CA ASN A 94 31.22 -11.92 27.82
C ASN A 94 30.24 -11.56 28.95
N SER A 95 28.93 -11.65 28.72
CA SER A 95 27.97 -11.40 29.81
C SER A 95 28.14 -12.33 31.01
N LEU A 96 28.46 -13.61 30.76
CA LEU A 96 28.78 -14.59 31.81
C LEU A 96 30.04 -14.19 32.61
N ILE A 97 31.10 -13.79 31.95
CA ILE A 97 32.33 -13.39 32.59
C ILE A 97 32.08 -12.13 33.44
N ARG A 98 31.42 -11.14 32.91
CA ARG A 98 31.04 -9.91 33.63
C ARG A 98 30.15 -10.18 34.85
N ALA A 99 29.29 -11.21 34.79
CA ALA A 99 28.42 -11.58 35.90
C ALA A 99 29.17 -12.34 37.01
N ILE A 100 30.10 -13.21 36.66
CA ILE A 100 30.77 -14.13 37.60
C ILE A 100 32.03 -13.54 38.21
N VAL A 101 32.81 -12.74 37.45
CA VAL A 101 34.09 -12.18 37.91
C VAL A 101 33.97 -11.35 39.21
N PRO A 102 33.00 -10.44 39.39
CA PRO A 102 32.85 -9.69 40.62
C PRO A 102 32.55 -10.58 41.84
N ALA A 103 31.68 -11.58 41.64
CA ALA A 103 31.30 -12.51 42.71
C ALA A 103 32.50 -13.38 43.17
N LEU A 104 33.28 -13.89 42.20
CA LEU A 104 34.52 -14.64 42.50
C LEU A 104 35.58 -13.73 43.13
N GLY A 105 35.71 -12.50 42.67
CA GLY A 105 36.64 -11.52 43.25
C GLY A 105 36.32 -11.20 44.71
N MET A 106 35.09 -11.00 45.05
CA MET A 106 34.66 -10.80 46.45
C MET A 106 34.88 -12.04 47.29
N PHE A 107 34.59 -13.22 46.75
CA PHE A 107 34.83 -14.49 47.47
C PHE A 107 36.33 -14.73 47.77
N THR A 108 37.21 -14.49 46.79
CA THR A 108 38.65 -14.65 46.97
C THR A 108 39.23 -13.63 47.95
N LEU A 109 38.79 -12.36 47.90
CA LEU A 109 39.21 -11.33 48.85
C LEU A 109 38.75 -11.64 50.27
N THR A 110 37.54 -12.13 50.50
CA THR A 110 37.06 -12.54 51.81
C THR A 110 37.79 -13.78 52.33
N ALA A 111 38.08 -14.74 51.50
CA ALA A 111 38.87 -15.91 51.88
C ALA A 111 40.29 -15.54 52.30
N LEU A 112 40.98 -14.70 51.52
CA LEU A 112 42.34 -14.22 51.85
C LEU A 112 42.37 -13.37 53.12
N SER A 113 41.42 -12.46 53.32
CA SER A 113 41.34 -11.63 54.53
C SER A 113 41.09 -12.46 55.77
N SER A 114 40.30 -13.52 55.68
CA SER A 114 40.02 -14.45 56.75
C SER A 114 41.24 -15.22 57.24
N ILE A 115 42.17 -15.61 56.33
CA ILE A 115 43.39 -16.29 56.66
C ILE A 115 44.33 -15.35 57.41
N TRP A 116 44.39 -14.07 57.06
CA TRP A 116 45.30 -13.07 57.61
C TRP A 116 44.85 -12.52 58.97
N THR A 117 43.57 -12.37 59.22
CA THR A 117 43.04 -11.68 60.39
C THR A 117 42.59 -12.60 61.52
N LYS A 118 42.86 -13.95 61.43
CA LYS A 118 42.25 -14.94 62.38
C LYS A 118 40.79 -14.66 62.65
N GLY A 119 40.03 -14.28 61.61
CA GLY A 119 38.67 -13.76 61.64
C GLY A 119 37.67 -14.73 62.25
N ASN A 120 36.62 -14.17 62.81
CA ASN A 120 35.51 -14.91 63.40
C ASN A 120 34.81 -15.77 62.31
N PRO A 121 34.73 -17.10 62.45
CA PRO A 121 34.17 -18.00 61.43
C PRO A 121 32.70 -17.66 61.04
N VAL A 122 31.96 -17.03 61.93
CA VAL A 122 30.57 -16.57 61.67
C VAL A 122 30.53 -15.43 60.66
N MET A 123 31.52 -14.52 60.67
CA MET A 123 31.61 -13.41 59.75
C MET A 123 32.03 -13.90 58.35
N MET A 124 32.89 -14.92 58.28
CA MET A 124 33.30 -15.59 57.08
C MET A 124 32.15 -16.33 56.37
N LEU A 125 31.30 -17.02 57.14
CA LEU A 125 30.07 -17.66 56.63
C LEU A 125 29.06 -16.64 56.12
N GLY A 126 28.89 -15.51 56.77
CA GLY A 126 27.95 -14.45 56.36
C GLY A 126 28.41 -13.80 55.03
N MET A 127 29.66 -13.38 54.93
CA MET A 127 30.17 -12.71 53.71
C MET A 127 30.35 -13.69 52.55
N GLY A 128 30.83 -14.92 52.79
CA GLY A 128 30.92 -15.97 51.80
C GLY A 128 29.57 -16.46 51.31
N GLY A 129 28.60 -16.60 52.22
CA GLY A 129 27.24 -16.96 51.84
C GLY A 129 26.57 -15.90 50.97
N PHE A 130 26.77 -14.61 51.26
CA PHE A 130 26.23 -13.52 50.45
C PHE A 130 26.84 -13.51 49.04
N SER A 131 28.13 -13.76 48.87
CA SER A 131 28.77 -13.82 47.56
C SER A 131 28.29 -15.00 46.72
N LEU A 132 28.01 -16.15 47.34
CA LEU A 132 27.40 -17.31 46.65
C LEU A 132 25.96 -17.03 46.24
N LEU A 133 25.22 -16.35 47.08
CA LEU A 133 23.84 -15.95 46.77
C LEU A 133 23.79 -14.95 45.59
N THR A 134 24.71 -14.00 45.56
CA THR A 134 24.87 -13.04 44.45
C THR A 134 25.28 -13.75 43.16
N ALA A 135 26.19 -14.72 43.23
CA ALA A 135 26.55 -15.51 42.06
C ALA A 135 25.37 -16.34 41.51
N ALA A 136 24.58 -16.92 42.39
CA ALA A 136 23.40 -17.69 42.02
C ALA A 136 22.34 -16.81 41.34
N THR A 137 22.06 -15.61 41.89
CA THR A 137 21.09 -14.66 41.31
C THR A 137 21.56 -14.13 39.95
N THR A 138 22.84 -13.76 39.82
CA THR A 138 23.42 -13.34 38.52
C THR A 138 23.38 -14.43 37.48
N MET A 139 23.60 -15.67 37.89
CA MET A 139 23.51 -16.82 36.97
C MET A 139 22.06 -17.08 36.53
N SER A 140 21.08 -16.96 37.42
CA SER A 140 19.67 -17.05 37.10
C SER A 140 19.26 -15.94 36.10
N GLN A 141 19.62 -14.69 36.38
CA GLN A 141 19.39 -13.57 35.48
C GLN A 141 19.99 -13.79 34.09
N TYR A 142 21.17 -14.33 34.01
CA TYR A 142 21.78 -14.65 32.71
C TYR A 142 20.96 -15.69 31.91
N PHE A 143 20.46 -16.72 32.54
CA PHE A 143 19.63 -17.72 31.88
C PHE A 143 18.30 -17.13 31.43
N GLU A 144 17.68 -16.26 32.22
CA GLU A 144 16.48 -15.52 31.84
C GLU A 144 16.77 -14.61 30.65
N GLU A 145 17.79 -13.76 30.71
CA GLU A 145 18.19 -12.88 29.57
C GLU A 145 18.46 -13.67 28.30
N LYS A 146 19.11 -14.84 28.44
CA LYS A 146 19.37 -15.70 27.28
C LYS A 146 18.09 -16.29 26.69
N LYS A 147 17.12 -16.66 27.54
CA LYS A 147 15.81 -17.16 27.11
C LYS A 147 15.02 -16.04 26.42
N ASP A 148 14.96 -14.88 27.05
CA ASP A 148 14.24 -13.71 26.54
C ASP A 148 14.83 -13.23 25.20
N THR A 149 16.17 -13.20 25.08
CA THR A 149 16.83 -12.84 23.83
C THR A 149 16.49 -13.81 22.71
N LYS A 150 16.44 -15.13 23.01
CA LYS A 150 16.02 -16.13 22.03
C LYS A 150 14.57 -15.98 21.61
N GLU A 151 13.70 -15.67 22.56
CA GLU A 151 12.28 -15.44 22.29
C GLU A 151 12.07 -14.16 21.46
N GLN A 152 12.73 -13.09 21.84
CA GLN A 152 12.71 -11.83 21.08
C GLN A 152 13.24 -12.02 19.65
N GLU A 153 14.33 -12.78 19.47
CA GLU A 153 14.86 -13.06 18.14
C GLU A 153 13.90 -13.90 17.30
N LYS A 154 13.24 -14.88 17.92
CA LYS A 154 12.19 -15.67 17.26
C LYS A 154 11.01 -14.78 16.84
N ASN A 155 10.53 -13.92 17.75
CA ASN A 155 9.44 -13.00 17.46
C ASN A 155 9.85 -12.02 16.34
N ARG A 156 11.06 -11.48 16.39
CA ARG A 156 11.60 -10.61 15.32
C ARG A 156 11.53 -11.26 13.93
N ILE A 157 11.94 -12.53 13.85
CA ILE A 157 11.89 -13.29 12.59
C ILE A 157 10.44 -13.49 12.14
N GLN A 158 9.57 -13.91 13.06
CA GLN A 158 8.15 -14.12 12.74
C GLN A 158 7.44 -12.83 12.30
N ASP A 159 7.72 -11.73 12.97
CA ASP A 159 7.15 -10.42 12.61
C ASP A 159 7.60 -9.97 11.23
N TYR A 160 8.88 -10.21 10.91
CA TYR A 160 9.41 -9.88 9.58
C TYR A 160 8.85 -10.80 8.49
N GLU A 161 8.71 -12.09 8.76
CA GLU A 161 8.04 -13.03 7.84
C GLU A 161 6.58 -12.62 7.60
N ALA A 162 5.85 -12.27 8.66
CA ALA A 162 4.47 -11.77 8.54
C ALA A 162 4.40 -10.48 7.72
N TYR A 163 5.35 -9.57 7.92
CA TYR A 163 5.48 -8.36 7.10
C TYR A 163 5.68 -8.70 5.62
N LEU A 164 6.61 -9.60 5.29
CA LEU A 164 6.86 -10.02 3.91
C LEU A 164 5.64 -10.69 3.27
N LEU A 165 4.97 -11.58 4.00
CA LEU A 165 3.73 -12.21 3.52
C LEU A 165 2.64 -11.19 3.22
N LYS A 166 2.51 -10.16 4.06
CA LYS A 166 1.59 -9.05 3.80
C LYS A 166 1.97 -8.29 2.52
N GLN A 167 3.26 -7.97 2.34
CA GLN A 167 3.74 -7.30 1.13
C GLN A 167 3.46 -8.12 -0.13
N VAL A 168 3.68 -9.44 -0.08
CA VAL A 168 3.35 -10.35 -1.20
C VAL A 168 1.85 -10.32 -1.50
N SER A 169 1.00 -10.40 -0.47
CA SER A 169 -0.45 -10.34 -0.65
C SER A 169 -0.91 -9.01 -1.26
N ASP A 170 -0.32 -7.90 -0.85
CA ASP A 170 -0.65 -6.59 -1.39
C ASP A 170 -0.18 -6.46 -2.85
N LEU A 171 1.02 -6.96 -3.19
CA LEU A 171 1.52 -7.04 -4.56
C LEU A 171 0.61 -7.89 -5.45
N GLU A 172 0.15 -9.04 -4.98
CA GLU A 172 -0.78 -9.88 -5.74
C GLU A 172 -2.09 -9.16 -6.06
N LYS A 173 -2.59 -8.33 -5.13
CA LYS A 173 -3.79 -7.51 -5.38
C LYS A 173 -3.54 -6.49 -6.48
N TYR A 174 -2.40 -5.79 -6.42
CA TYR A 174 -2.02 -4.82 -7.45
C TYR A 174 -1.86 -5.47 -8.82
N TYR A 175 -1.21 -6.63 -8.91
CA TYR A 175 -1.07 -7.34 -10.17
C TYR A 175 -2.42 -7.83 -10.73
N LYS A 176 -3.33 -8.30 -9.88
CA LYS A 176 -4.68 -8.67 -10.30
C LYS A 176 -5.46 -7.46 -10.80
N GLU A 177 -5.35 -6.33 -10.12
CA GLU A 177 -5.99 -5.08 -10.52
C GLU A 177 -5.41 -4.57 -11.84
N GLU A 178 -4.07 -4.51 -11.98
CA GLU A 178 -3.39 -4.12 -13.23
C GLU A 178 -3.83 -5.02 -14.39
N THR A 179 -3.85 -6.33 -14.19
CA THR A 179 -4.30 -7.30 -15.20
C THR A 179 -5.76 -7.07 -15.57
N SER A 180 -6.63 -6.83 -14.58
CA SER A 180 -8.05 -6.53 -14.80
C SER A 180 -8.24 -5.26 -15.63
N ILE A 181 -7.50 -4.20 -15.32
CA ILE A 181 -7.52 -2.94 -16.07
C ILE A 181 -7.05 -3.14 -17.51
N LEU A 182 -5.97 -3.91 -17.71
CA LEU A 182 -5.46 -4.22 -19.05
C LEU A 182 -6.49 -4.99 -19.87
N HIS A 183 -7.12 -6.02 -19.30
CA HIS A 183 -8.17 -6.78 -19.98
C HIS A 183 -9.42 -5.94 -20.25
N TYR A 184 -9.74 -5.02 -19.34
CA TYR A 184 -10.83 -4.08 -19.57
C TYR A 184 -10.53 -3.13 -20.74
N ASN A 185 -9.31 -2.57 -20.77
CA ASN A 185 -8.90 -1.64 -21.81
C ASN A 185 -8.64 -2.31 -23.16
N GLN A 186 -8.16 -3.55 -23.15
CA GLN A 186 -7.83 -4.31 -24.33
C GLN A 186 -8.50 -5.70 -24.28
N PRO A 187 -9.81 -5.77 -24.50
CA PRO A 187 -10.54 -7.03 -24.41
C PRO A 187 -10.06 -8.05 -25.43
N SER A 188 -10.06 -9.31 -25.06
CA SER A 188 -9.76 -10.42 -25.96
C SER A 188 -10.85 -10.60 -27.02
N ILE A 189 -10.52 -11.29 -28.10
CA ILE A 189 -11.50 -11.60 -29.18
C ILE A 189 -12.73 -12.31 -28.62
N SER A 190 -12.56 -13.24 -27.66
CA SER A 190 -13.69 -13.93 -27.00
C SER A 190 -14.58 -12.95 -26.24
N THR A 191 -13.99 -12.01 -25.50
CA THR A 191 -14.73 -10.97 -24.78
C THR A 191 -15.48 -10.04 -25.74
N ILE A 192 -14.84 -9.66 -26.85
CA ILE A 192 -15.50 -8.82 -27.88
C ILE A 192 -16.68 -9.57 -28.48
N THR A 193 -16.55 -10.87 -28.76
CA THR A 193 -17.64 -11.69 -29.28
C THR A 193 -18.82 -11.75 -28.32
N GLU A 194 -18.53 -11.89 -27.00
CA GLU A 194 -19.59 -11.85 -25.99
C GLU A 194 -20.28 -10.49 -25.88
N LEU A 195 -19.53 -9.39 -25.93
CA LEU A 195 -20.09 -8.03 -25.93
C LEU A 195 -21.04 -7.84 -27.12
N ILE A 196 -20.63 -8.29 -28.31
CA ILE A 196 -21.46 -8.22 -29.52
C ILE A 196 -22.72 -9.08 -29.36
N ALA A 197 -22.59 -10.32 -28.90
CA ALA A 197 -23.71 -11.22 -28.72
C ALA A 197 -24.75 -10.72 -27.70
N LYS A 198 -24.29 -9.98 -26.69
CA LYS A 198 -25.15 -9.40 -25.64
C LYS A 198 -25.68 -8.01 -25.97
N TYR A 199 -25.29 -7.43 -27.11
CA TYR A 199 -25.56 -6.03 -27.45
C TYR A 199 -25.14 -5.06 -26.34
N ASP A 200 -23.94 -5.31 -25.78
CA ASP A 200 -23.42 -4.53 -24.67
C ASP A 200 -23.16 -3.07 -25.07
N SER A 201 -23.42 -2.14 -24.16
CA SER A 201 -23.25 -0.70 -24.38
C SER A 201 -21.82 -0.27 -24.71
N ARG A 202 -20.83 -1.15 -24.49
CA ARG A 202 -19.42 -0.93 -24.77
C ARG A 202 -19.02 -1.15 -26.22
N ILE A 203 -19.87 -1.71 -27.07
CA ILE A 203 -19.50 -2.06 -28.46
C ILE A 203 -18.91 -0.88 -29.21
N TYR A 204 -19.50 0.31 -29.06
CA TYR A 204 -19.06 1.55 -29.70
C TYR A 204 -18.54 2.58 -28.69
N GLU A 205 -17.91 2.14 -27.59
CA GLU A 205 -17.38 3.06 -26.58
C GLU A 205 -16.19 3.88 -27.11
N ARG A 206 -15.40 3.31 -28.05
CA ARG A 206 -14.24 3.96 -28.67
C ARG A 206 -14.67 4.73 -29.92
N MET A 207 -14.31 5.98 -29.96
CA MET A 207 -14.60 6.88 -31.07
C MET A 207 -13.30 7.41 -31.66
N ASP A 208 -13.40 8.00 -32.84
CA ASP A 208 -12.30 8.58 -33.61
C ASP A 208 -11.48 9.64 -32.85
N TYR A 209 -12.08 10.31 -31.89
CA TYR A 209 -11.40 11.27 -31.02
C TYR A 209 -10.73 10.65 -29.78
N ASN A 210 -10.87 9.35 -29.56
CA ASN A 210 -10.21 8.66 -28.46
C ASN A 210 -8.80 8.21 -28.89
N GLU A 211 -7.80 8.36 -28.02
CA GLU A 211 -6.41 7.96 -28.30
C GLU A 211 -6.26 6.46 -28.59
N ASP A 212 -7.15 5.65 -28.05
CA ASP A 212 -7.17 4.20 -28.21
C ASP A 212 -8.12 3.71 -29.31
N PHE A 213 -8.56 4.62 -30.18
CA PHE A 213 -9.35 4.27 -31.35
C PHE A 213 -8.54 3.40 -32.31
N LEU A 214 -9.12 2.33 -32.79
CA LEU A 214 -8.48 1.31 -33.66
C LEU A 214 -7.32 0.54 -33.02
N GLN A 215 -7.07 0.68 -31.73
CA GLN A 215 -6.14 -0.23 -31.05
C GLN A 215 -6.78 -1.61 -30.90
N VAL A 216 -6.05 -2.62 -31.37
CA VAL A 216 -6.52 -4.01 -31.40
C VAL A 216 -5.57 -4.87 -30.57
N SER A 217 -6.12 -5.75 -29.73
CA SER A 217 -5.34 -6.76 -29.03
C SER A 217 -4.96 -7.89 -30.02
N LEU A 218 -3.66 -8.10 -30.23
CA LEU A 218 -3.16 -9.17 -31.09
C LEU A 218 -2.96 -10.50 -30.37
N GLY A 219 -2.85 -10.47 -29.03
CA GLY A 219 -2.60 -11.65 -28.22
C GLY A 219 -2.20 -11.31 -26.80
N LEU A 220 -1.81 -12.34 -26.05
CA LEU A 220 -1.26 -12.24 -24.71
C LEU A 220 0.27 -12.26 -24.78
N GLY A 221 0.90 -11.43 -23.98
CA GLY A 221 2.34 -11.35 -23.85
C GLY A 221 2.75 -10.93 -22.46
N ASP A 222 4.01 -11.12 -22.13
CA ASP A 222 4.59 -10.68 -20.87
C ASP A 222 4.89 -9.19 -20.91
N ARG A 223 4.51 -8.50 -19.84
CA ARG A 223 4.76 -7.08 -19.67
C ARG A 223 5.32 -6.83 -18.27
N LEU A 224 6.28 -5.91 -18.19
CA LEU A 224 6.71 -5.41 -16.90
C LEU A 224 5.59 -4.58 -16.26
N SER A 225 5.34 -4.83 -14.98
CA SER A 225 4.41 -4.01 -14.20
C SER A 225 4.90 -2.56 -14.10
N GLN A 226 3.97 -1.63 -13.94
CA GLN A 226 4.30 -0.22 -13.67
C GLN A 226 4.70 0.03 -12.21
N LEU A 227 4.63 -1.00 -11.37
CA LEU A 227 5.12 -0.94 -10.00
C LEU A 227 6.59 -1.32 -9.94
N GLU A 228 7.41 -0.41 -9.43
CA GLU A 228 8.82 -0.66 -9.15
C GLU A 228 8.99 -1.12 -7.71
N LEU A 229 9.67 -2.28 -7.54
CA LEU A 229 10.10 -2.75 -6.23
C LEU A 229 11.47 -2.14 -5.92
N GLN A 230 11.56 -1.39 -4.83
CA GLN A 230 12.82 -0.89 -4.31
C GLN A 230 13.10 -1.54 -2.96
N THR A 231 14.32 -2.03 -2.77
CA THR A 231 14.80 -2.52 -1.48
C THR A 231 15.65 -1.44 -0.85
N ASN A 232 15.34 -1.10 0.38
CA ASN A 232 16.12 -0.13 1.17
C ASN A 232 17.31 -0.86 1.82
N PHE A 233 18.12 -1.54 1.00
CA PHE A 233 19.37 -2.10 1.50
C PHE A 233 20.40 -0.98 1.50
N ASP A 234 20.81 -0.54 2.68
CA ASP A 234 22.04 0.23 2.79
C ASP A 234 23.17 -0.66 2.26
N GLU A 235 23.78 -0.24 1.16
CA GLU A 235 25.05 -0.80 0.72
C GLU A 235 26.10 -0.46 1.78
N GLN A 236 26.09 -1.21 2.87
CA GLN A 236 27.23 -1.25 3.77
C GLN A 236 28.22 -2.27 3.19
N SER A 237 29.00 -1.81 2.21
CA SER A 237 30.26 -2.42 1.81
C SER A 237 31.32 -2.22 2.89
#